data_e21f4e11abc89e72dafc068f132a31f4
#
_entry.id   e21f4e11abc89e72dafc068f132a31f4
#
_cell.length_a   1.000
_cell.length_b   1.000
_cell.length_c   1.000
_cell.angle_alpha   90.00
_cell.angle_beta   90.00
_cell.angle_gamma   90.00
#
_symmetry.space_group_name_H-M   'P 1'
#
loop_
_entity.id
_entity.type
_entity.pdbx_description
1 polymer ?
#
loop_
_entity_poly.entity_id
_entity_poly.type
_entity_poly.pdbx_seq_one_letter_code
_entity_poly.pdbx_strand_id
1 'polypeptide(L)'
;MSFEKWNPKDYLSHYYLTEGVAEDEIHILKFCLEFLKSGNHHFSEALEVGSGPTVHHAAPFAPYVDSIYLSDYLDSNLEEIKKWLNQEEGAHNWGTYLDKEQASLLRQKVKELLHCDIFLSDPLSINKKFPLVTSFYCADSATHSKEAWELAMGNIFNLVAPDGWFVMSALEKAKSYKVGSLNFPSAEVNERDVKDVFQNLGFKQDSIVIKVVPISTWKDEGFDGIIIARAQRP
;
A
#
# COMPACT_ATOMS: atom_id res chain seq x y z
N MET A 1 -6.91 -4.46 18.15
CA MET A 1 -8.19 -4.07 17.53
C MET A 1 -8.63 -5.21 16.63
N SER A 2 -9.92 -5.51 16.59
CA SER A 2 -10.39 -6.69 15.86
C SER A 2 -10.92 -6.27 14.50
N PHE A 3 -10.35 -6.81 13.42
CA PHE A 3 -10.89 -6.77 12.07
C PHE A 3 -11.97 -7.85 11.86
N GLU A 4 -12.57 -8.39 12.94
CA GLU A 4 -13.59 -9.45 12.88
C GLU A 4 -14.79 -9.12 11.98
N LYS A 5 -15.09 -7.82 11.83
CA LYS A 5 -16.20 -7.35 10.98
C LYS A 5 -15.72 -6.89 9.59
N TRP A 6 -14.44 -7.06 9.29
CA TRP A 6 -13.91 -6.70 7.98
C TRP A 6 -14.49 -7.62 6.91
N ASN A 7 -14.94 -7.03 5.81
CA ASN A 7 -15.39 -7.74 4.63
C ASN A 7 -14.70 -7.16 3.40
N PRO A 8 -13.85 -7.92 2.71
CA PRO A 8 -13.12 -7.44 1.54
C PRO A 8 -14.04 -6.99 0.40
N LYS A 9 -15.23 -7.62 0.23
CA LYS A 9 -16.18 -7.23 -0.81
C LYS A 9 -16.86 -5.89 -0.51
N ASP A 10 -17.16 -5.61 0.76
CA ASP A 10 -17.70 -4.32 1.17
C ASP A 10 -16.66 -3.22 0.92
N TYR A 11 -15.39 -3.47 1.23
CA TYR A 11 -14.29 -2.55 0.95
C TYR A 11 -14.15 -2.28 -0.56
N LEU A 12 -14.08 -3.34 -1.38
CA LEU A 12 -13.99 -3.23 -2.83
C LEU A 12 -15.20 -2.48 -3.42
N SER A 13 -16.41 -2.75 -2.91
CA SER A 13 -17.63 -2.08 -3.35
C SER A 13 -17.64 -0.61 -2.96
N HIS A 14 -17.10 -0.27 -1.79
CA HIS A 14 -17.10 1.10 -1.27
C HIS A 14 -16.13 2.00 -2.03
N TYR A 15 -14.90 1.53 -2.28
CA TYR A 15 -13.84 2.37 -2.84
C TYR A 15 -13.58 2.15 -4.33
N TYR A 16 -13.90 0.99 -4.90
CA TYR A 16 -13.44 0.59 -6.24
C TYR A 16 -14.54 0.21 -7.24
N LEU A 17 -15.82 0.44 -6.94
CA LEU A 17 -16.94 0.33 -7.89
C LEU A 17 -17.36 1.68 -8.48
N THR A 18 -16.44 2.60 -8.62
CA THR A 18 -16.69 3.93 -9.20
C THR A 18 -16.62 3.91 -10.73
N GLU A 19 -17.29 4.88 -11.40
CA GLU A 19 -17.24 5.03 -12.86
C GLU A 19 -15.87 5.46 -13.40
N GLY A 20 -14.91 5.76 -12.52
CA GLY A 20 -13.55 6.17 -12.84
C GLY A 20 -12.56 5.88 -11.73
N VAL A 21 -11.28 6.11 -12.00
CA VAL A 21 -10.22 6.04 -10.98
C VAL A 21 -10.43 7.16 -9.97
N ALA A 22 -10.42 6.83 -8.69
CA ALA A 22 -10.61 7.80 -7.62
C ALA A 22 -9.49 8.86 -7.60
N GLU A 23 -9.79 10.06 -7.10
CA GLU A 23 -8.89 11.23 -7.14
C GLU A 23 -7.54 10.93 -6.45
N ASP A 24 -7.58 10.33 -5.28
CA ASP A 24 -6.39 9.94 -4.50
C ASP A 24 -5.54 8.91 -5.23
N GLU A 25 -6.18 7.93 -5.86
CA GLU A 25 -5.51 6.88 -6.63
C GLU A 25 -4.77 7.45 -7.86
N ILE A 26 -5.36 8.43 -8.54
CA ILE A 26 -4.68 9.14 -9.64
C ILE A 26 -3.36 9.74 -9.17
N HIS A 27 -3.35 10.37 -8.00
CA HIS A 27 -2.15 10.98 -7.43
C HIS A 27 -1.12 9.95 -7.00
N ILE A 28 -1.53 8.84 -6.39
CA ILE A 28 -0.64 7.75 -5.98
C ILE A 28 0.02 7.12 -7.22
N LEU A 29 -0.79 6.70 -8.19
CA LEU A 29 -0.29 6.05 -9.42
C LEU A 29 0.66 6.97 -10.19
N LYS A 30 0.35 8.26 -10.28
CA LYS A 30 1.23 9.25 -10.90
C LYS A 30 2.55 9.38 -10.15
N PHE A 31 2.54 9.45 -8.82
CA PHE A 31 3.76 9.54 -8.01
C PHE A 31 4.64 8.30 -8.19
N CYS A 32 4.06 7.10 -8.20
CA CYS A 32 4.77 5.85 -8.46
C CYS A 32 5.43 5.84 -9.84
N LEU A 33 4.70 6.25 -10.89
CA LEU A 33 5.23 6.31 -12.25
C LEU A 33 6.34 7.37 -12.41
N GLU A 34 6.20 8.54 -11.75
CA GLU A 34 7.26 9.57 -11.73
C GLU A 34 8.53 9.03 -11.06
N PHE A 35 8.39 8.32 -9.94
CA PHE A 35 9.49 7.66 -9.26
C PHE A 35 10.21 6.66 -10.19
N LEU A 36 9.47 5.73 -10.75
CA LEU A 36 10.01 4.65 -11.58
C LEU A 36 10.75 5.18 -12.82
N LYS A 37 10.24 6.24 -13.44
CA LYS A 37 10.85 6.86 -14.63
C LYS A 37 12.07 7.72 -14.31
N SER A 38 12.12 8.35 -13.14
CA SER A 38 13.18 9.31 -12.80
C SER A 38 14.56 8.69 -12.61
N GLY A 39 14.64 7.42 -12.20
CA GLY A 39 15.87 6.73 -11.82
C GLY A 39 16.28 5.56 -12.73
N ASN A 40 15.58 5.32 -13.84
CA ASN A 40 15.78 4.12 -14.66
C ASN A 40 15.79 2.84 -13.80
N HIS A 41 14.87 2.79 -12.83
CA HIS A 41 14.80 1.73 -11.83
C HIS A 41 14.42 0.38 -12.46
N HIS A 42 15.09 -0.67 -12.01
CA HIS A 42 14.67 -2.05 -12.17
C HIS A 42 15.04 -2.83 -10.91
N PHE A 43 14.10 -3.62 -10.40
CA PHE A 43 14.27 -4.36 -9.15
C PHE A 43 14.07 -5.85 -9.39
N SER A 44 14.87 -6.68 -8.73
CA SER A 44 14.68 -8.15 -8.80
C SER A 44 13.38 -8.58 -8.15
N GLU A 45 12.99 -7.95 -7.06
CA GLU A 45 11.78 -8.31 -6.32
C GLU A 45 11.12 -7.05 -5.73
N ALA A 46 9.79 -7.03 -5.69
CA ALA A 46 9.02 -6.05 -4.96
C ALA A 46 8.08 -6.74 -3.96
N LEU A 47 7.87 -6.10 -2.82
CA LEU A 47 6.87 -6.48 -1.83
C LEU A 47 5.87 -5.35 -1.65
N GLU A 48 4.59 -5.65 -1.73
CA GLU A 48 3.54 -4.77 -1.25
C GLU A 48 3.05 -5.25 0.12
N VAL A 49 3.14 -4.37 1.12
CA VAL A 49 2.75 -4.64 2.51
C VAL A 49 1.36 -4.05 2.75
N GLY A 50 0.43 -4.91 3.18
CA GLY A 50 -0.95 -4.52 3.43
C GLY A 50 -1.69 -4.21 2.14
N SER A 51 -1.63 -5.11 1.15
CA SER A 51 -2.28 -4.93 -0.15
C SER A 51 -3.81 -4.78 -0.05
N GLY A 52 -4.41 -5.15 1.09
CA GLY A 52 -5.85 -5.30 1.17
C GLY A 52 -6.35 -6.34 0.15
N PRO A 53 -7.61 -6.27 -0.28
CA PRO A 53 -8.12 -7.14 -1.35
C PRO A 53 -7.81 -6.59 -2.75
N THR A 54 -6.74 -5.76 -2.91
CA THR A 54 -6.47 -4.97 -4.13
C THR A 54 -5.21 -5.41 -4.87
N VAL A 55 -5.10 -5.05 -6.14
CA VAL A 55 -3.93 -5.37 -6.98
C VAL A 55 -3.41 -4.18 -7.78
N HIS A 56 -4.17 -3.10 -7.85
CA HIS A 56 -3.90 -2.00 -8.77
C HIS A 56 -2.68 -1.17 -8.38
N HIS A 57 -2.35 -1.09 -7.10
CA HIS A 57 -1.15 -0.39 -6.62
C HIS A 57 0.14 -1.08 -7.07
N ALA A 58 0.14 -2.41 -7.20
CA ALA A 58 1.29 -3.17 -7.69
C ALA A 58 1.51 -3.04 -9.20
N ALA A 59 0.47 -2.71 -9.95
CA ALA A 59 0.52 -2.70 -11.42
C ALA A 59 1.55 -1.72 -12.04
N PRO A 60 1.72 -0.47 -11.55
CA PRO A 60 2.75 0.43 -12.05
C PRO A 60 4.17 -0.12 -11.95
N PHE A 61 4.42 -1.00 -10.98
CA PHE A 61 5.73 -1.58 -10.71
C PHE A 61 6.01 -2.82 -11.58
N ALA A 62 4.98 -3.48 -12.09
CA ALA A 62 5.14 -4.74 -12.85
C ALA A 62 6.14 -4.68 -14.02
N PRO A 63 6.23 -3.59 -14.82
CA PRO A 63 7.24 -3.46 -15.87
C PRO A 63 8.69 -3.26 -15.36
N TYR A 64 8.84 -2.92 -14.08
CA TYR A 64 10.11 -2.52 -13.47
C TYR A 64 10.66 -3.54 -12.46
N VAL A 65 10.05 -4.71 -12.38
CA VAL A 65 10.45 -5.77 -11.44
C VAL A 65 10.48 -7.14 -12.13
N ASP A 66 11.29 -8.07 -11.59
CA ASP A 66 11.25 -9.46 -12.07
C ASP A 66 10.11 -10.24 -11.41
N SER A 67 9.84 -9.99 -10.12
CA SER A 67 8.73 -10.61 -9.40
C SER A 67 8.14 -9.71 -8.31
N ILE A 68 6.86 -9.94 -8.00
CA ILE A 68 6.07 -9.21 -7.00
C ILE A 68 5.55 -10.19 -5.95
N TYR A 69 5.63 -9.77 -4.70
CA TYR A 69 4.97 -10.40 -3.56
C TYR A 69 3.90 -9.45 -3.04
N LEU A 70 2.68 -9.94 -2.87
CA LEU A 70 1.59 -9.19 -2.26
C LEU A 70 1.35 -9.77 -0.87
N SER A 71 1.17 -8.91 0.13
CA SER A 71 1.02 -9.39 1.49
C SER A 71 -0.07 -8.63 2.25
N ASP A 72 -0.76 -9.35 3.13
CA ASP A 72 -1.78 -8.78 4.00
C ASP A 72 -1.89 -9.58 5.29
N TYR A 73 -2.44 -8.93 6.34
CA TYR A 73 -2.73 -9.59 7.61
C TYR A 73 -3.96 -10.50 7.53
N LEU A 74 -4.94 -10.12 6.70
CA LEU A 74 -6.20 -10.84 6.59
C LEU A 74 -6.18 -11.84 5.43
N ASP A 75 -6.29 -13.12 5.74
CA ASP A 75 -6.39 -14.18 4.73
C ASP A 75 -7.54 -13.96 3.76
N SER A 76 -8.66 -13.34 4.22
CA SER A 76 -9.80 -13.00 3.36
C SER A 76 -9.44 -11.98 2.26
N ASN A 77 -8.50 -11.07 2.50
CA ASN A 77 -7.98 -10.15 1.49
C ASN A 77 -7.13 -10.90 0.47
N LEU A 78 -6.23 -11.77 0.94
CA LEU A 78 -5.39 -12.59 0.07
C LEU A 78 -6.21 -13.54 -0.81
N GLU A 79 -7.32 -14.08 -0.31
CA GLU A 79 -8.24 -14.90 -1.11
C GLU A 79 -8.94 -14.10 -2.22
N GLU A 80 -9.31 -12.83 -2.02
CA GLU A 80 -9.85 -12.00 -3.11
C GLU A 80 -8.78 -11.69 -4.18
N ILE A 81 -7.53 -11.43 -3.78
CA ILE A 81 -6.40 -11.29 -4.71
C ILE A 81 -6.20 -12.58 -5.50
N LYS A 82 -6.20 -13.73 -4.83
CA LYS A 82 -6.02 -15.05 -5.44
C LYS A 82 -7.08 -15.36 -6.49
N LYS A 83 -8.37 -15.06 -6.20
CA LYS A 83 -9.45 -15.18 -7.18
C LYS A 83 -9.16 -14.37 -8.44
N TRP A 84 -8.69 -13.13 -8.31
CA TRP A 84 -8.35 -12.30 -9.45
C TRP A 84 -7.14 -12.83 -10.23
N LEU A 85 -6.10 -13.32 -9.55
CA LEU A 85 -4.93 -13.92 -10.17
C LEU A 85 -5.32 -15.15 -11.00
N ASN A 86 -6.20 -15.98 -10.46
CA ASN A 86 -6.70 -17.21 -11.10
C ASN A 86 -7.81 -16.95 -12.13
N GLN A 87 -8.27 -15.71 -12.27
CA GLN A 87 -9.40 -15.33 -13.14
C GLN A 87 -10.69 -16.10 -12.80
N GLU A 88 -10.93 -16.33 -11.50
CA GLU A 88 -12.10 -17.05 -11.01
C GLU A 88 -13.38 -16.22 -11.17
N GLU A 89 -14.52 -16.90 -11.30
CA GLU A 89 -15.83 -16.26 -11.29
C GLU A 89 -16.07 -15.49 -9.99
N GLY A 90 -16.60 -14.26 -10.08
CA GLY A 90 -16.82 -13.39 -8.92
C GLY A 90 -15.59 -12.65 -8.40
N ALA A 91 -14.43 -12.77 -9.06
CA ALA A 91 -13.28 -11.90 -8.81
C ALA A 91 -13.63 -10.43 -9.12
N HIS A 92 -13.04 -9.50 -8.37
CA HIS A 92 -13.25 -8.06 -8.63
C HIS A 92 -12.75 -7.65 -10.01
N ASN A 93 -13.52 -6.80 -10.70
CA ASN A 93 -13.17 -6.30 -12.02
C ASN A 93 -12.31 -5.03 -11.92
N TRP A 94 -11.01 -5.16 -12.13
CA TRP A 94 -10.05 -4.06 -12.12
C TRP A 94 -9.94 -3.30 -13.45
N GLY A 95 -10.86 -3.51 -14.41
CA GLY A 95 -10.81 -2.90 -15.75
C GLY A 95 -10.86 -1.37 -15.79
N THR A 96 -11.30 -0.70 -14.71
CA THR A 96 -11.22 0.77 -14.55
C THR A 96 -9.78 1.22 -14.27
N TYR A 97 -8.99 0.40 -13.57
CA TYR A 97 -7.62 0.72 -13.15
C TYR A 97 -6.54 0.12 -14.04
N LEU A 98 -6.81 -1.04 -14.65
CA LEU A 98 -5.85 -1.82 -15.41
C LEU A 98 -6.40 -2.16 -16.79
N ASP A 99 -5.65 -1.85 -17.82
CA ASP A 99 -5.92 -2.43 -19.13
C ASP A 99 -5.56 -3.93 -19.17
N LYS A 100 -5.88 -4.60 -20.28
CA LYS A 100 -5.66 -6.05 -20.42
C LYS A 100 -4.18 -6.44 -20.38
N GLU A 101 -3.30 -5.60 -20.90
CA GLU A 101 -1.86 -5.86 -20.96
C GLU A 101 -1.25 -5.71 -19.57
N GLN A 102 -1.60 -4.63 -18.85
CA GLN A 102 -1.20 -4.41 -17.47
C GLN A 102 -1.68 -5.54 -16.55
N ALA A 103 -2.96 -5.96 -16.67
CA ALA A 103 -3.52 -7.04 -15.89
C ALA A 103 -2.81 -8.39 -16.19
N SER A 104 -2.50 -8.66 -17.45
CA SER A 104 -1.77 -9.88 -17.84
C SER A 104 -0.34 -9.87 -17.31
N LEU A 105 0.36 -8.75 -17.45
CA LEU A 105 1.73 -8.60 -16.94
C LEU A 105 1.78 -8.75 -15.40
N LEU A 106 0.87 -8.09 -14.68
CA LEU A 106 0.82 -8.19 -13.22
C LEU A 106 0.61 -9.65 -12.77
N ARG A 107 -0.32 -10.40 -13.38
CA ARG A 107 -0.52 -11.81 -13.07
C ARG A 107 0.73 -12.66 -13.30
N GLN A 108 1.52 -12.35 -14.33
CA GLN A 108 2.78 -13.05 -14.61
C GLN A 108 3.86 -12.72 -13.58
N LYS A 109 3.85 -11.50 -13.03
CA LYS A 109 4.86 -11.01 -12.10
C LYS A 109 4.56 -11.37 -10.65
N VAL A 110 3.30 -11.54 -10.25
CA VAL A 110 2.95 -11.94 -8.88
C VAL A 110 3.40 -13.38 -8.64
N LYS A 111 4.36 -13.53 -7.74
CA LYS A 111 5.01 -14.81 -7.42
C LYS A 111 4.34 -15.51 -6.25
N GLU A 112 3.95 -14.74 -5.24
CA GLU A 112 3.46 -15.29 -3.98
C GLU A 112 2.57 -14.30 -3.24
N LEU A 113 1.58 -14.82 -2.52
CA LEU A 113 0.77 -14.11 -1.54
C LEU A 113 1.25 -14.51 -0.15
N LEU A 114 1.60 -13.52 0.68
CA LEU A 114 2.22 -13.75 1.99
C LEU A 114 1.32 -13.21 3.11
N HIS A 115 1.19 -13.96 4.18
CA HIS A 115 0.65 -13.40 5.43
C HIS A 115 1.66 -12.40 6.01
N CYS A 116 1.17 -11.23 6.46
CA CYS A 116 2.02 -10.15 6.97
C CYS A 116 1.38 -9.49 8.19
N ASP A 117 2.04 -9.58 9.35
CA ASP A 117 1.67 -8.81 10.54
C ASP A 117 2.71 -7.73 10.81
N ILE A 118 2.38 -6.48 10.47
CA ILE A 118 3.29 -5.33 10.62
C ILE A 118 3.62 -4.98 12.08
N PHE A 119 2.94 -5.57 13.05
CA PHE A 119 3.24 -5.37 14.48
C PHE A 119 4.26 -6.38 15.01
N LEU A 120 4.64 -7.38 14.22
CA LEU A 120 5.73 -8.30 14.54
C LEU A 120 7.07 -7.76 14.04
N SER A 121 8.15 -8.03 14.78
CA SER A 121 9.51 -7.63 14.39
C SER A 121 10.02 -8.30 13.10
N ASP A 122 9.47 -9.44 12.72
CA ASP A 122 9.59 -10.08 11.41
C ASP A 122 8.19 -10.24 10.84
N PRO A 123 7.67 -9.23 10.12
CA PRO A 123 6.28 -9.20 9.67
C PRO A 123 5.85 -10.36 8.78
N LEU A 124 6.79 -10.94 8.05
CA LEU A 124 6.55 -12.05 7.12
C LEU A 124 6.93 -13.42 7.69
N SER A 125 7.60 -13.46 8.86
CA SER A 125 8.14 -14.68 9.48
C SER A 125 9.07 -15.50 8.57
N ILE A 126 9.75 -14.85 7.61
CA ILE A 126 10.66 -15.50 6.65
C ILE A 126 12.05 -14.87 6.56
N ASN A 127 12.37 -13.89 7.40
CA ASN A 127 13.64 -13.17 7.44
C ASN A 127 14.15 -12.76 6.03
N LYS A 128 13.25 -12.20 5.21
CA LYS A 128 13.52 -11.76 3.84
C LYS A 128 13.42 -10.24 3.74
N LYS A 129 14.31 -9.65 2.90
CA LYS A 129 14.30 -8.23 2.57
C LYS A 129 14.12 -8.06 1.07
N PHE A 130 13.53 -6.94 0.67
CA PHE A 130 13.17 -6.66 -0.70
C PHE A 130 13.80 -5.35 -1.18
N PRO A 131 14.33 -5.30 -2.41
CA PRO A 131 14.90 -4.07 -2.98
C PRO A 131 13.85 -2.98 -3.24
N LEU A 132 12.57 -3.35 -3.35
CA LEU A 132 11.45 -2.43 -3.37
C LEU A 132 10.37 -2.92 -2.41
N VAL A 133 9.97 -2.06 -1.48
CA VAL A 133 8.81 -2.27 -0.60
C VAL A 133 7.82 -1.14 -0.83
N THR A 134 6.56 -1.49 -1.02
CA THR A 134 5.45 -0.54 -1.12
C THR A 134 4.43 -0.80 -0.03
N SER A 135 3.73 0.24 0.42
CA SER A 135 2.65 0.10 1.41
C SER A 135 1.68 1.26 1.27
N PHE A 136 0.48 1.00 0.80
CA PHE A 136 -0.52 2.03 0.55
C PHE A 136 -1.67 1.90 1.54
N TYR A 137 -1.93 2.98 2.31
CA TYR A 137 -3.01 3.04 3.32
C TYR A 137 -3.02 1.89 4.34
N CYS A 138 -1.85 1.30 4.64
CA CYS A 138 -1.76 0.12 5.51
C CYS A 138 -1.47 0.48 6.96
N ALA A 139 -0.28 1.02 7.25
CA ALA A 139 0.18 1.19 8.63
C ALA A 139 -0.67 2.20 9.42
N ASP A 140 -1.10 3.30 8.78
CA ASP A 140 -1.98 4.30 9.38
C ASP A 140 -3.40 3.77 9.61
N SER A 141 -3.88 2.88 8.74
CA SER A 141 -5.22 2.29 8.79
C SER A 141 -5.30 1.03 9.66
N ALA A 142 -4.19 0.55 10.20
CA ALA A 142 -4.13 -0.63 11.06
C ALA A 142 -4.28 -0.32 12.55
N THR A 143 -4.18 0.94 12.96
CA THR A 143 -4.21 1.37 14.37
C THR A 143 -4.77 2.78 14.54
N HIS A 144 -5.15 3.12 15.77
CA HIS A 144 -5.50 4.50 16.17
C HIS A 144 -4.37 5.18 16.98
N SER A 145 -3.25 4.49 17.24
CA SER A 145 -2.12 4.98 18.02
C SER A 145 -0.96 5.35 17.11
N LYS A 146 -0.41 6.56 17.27
CA LYS A 146 0.80 6.98 16.55
C LYS A 146 2.01 6.14 16.96
N GLU A 147 2.12 5.76 18.21
CA GLU A 147 3.21 4.91 18.71
C GLU A 147 3.17 3.52 18.06
N ALA A 148 1.98 2.94 17.90
CA ALA A 148 1.82 1.67 17.21
C ALA A 148 2.09 1.81 15.70
N TRP A 149 1.71 2.93 15.10
CA TRP A 149 2.06 3.26 13.72
C TRP A 149 3.57 3.40 13.53
N GLU A 150 4.28 4.11 14.42
CA GLU A 150 5.75 4.23 14.38
C GLU A 150 6.44 2.86 14.50
N LEU A 151 5.94 2.00 15.40
CA LEU A 151 6.42 0.61 15.52
C LEU A 151 6.23 -0.16 14.21
N ALA A 152 5.03 -0.09 13.62
CA ALA A 152 4.73 -0.75 12.35
C ALA A 152 5.65 -0.24 11.22
N MET A 153 5.86 1.08 11.14
CA MET A 153 6.80 1.69 10.18
C MET A 153 8.23 1.17 10.36
N GLY A 154 8.69 1.01 11.60
CA GLY A 154 9.98 0.40 11.91
C GLY A 154 10.09 -1.05 11.44
N ASN A 155 9.03 -1.83 11.63
CA ASN A 155 8.98 -3.22 11.17
C ASN A 155 8.94 -3.32 9.64
N ILE A 156 8.19 -2.44 8.96
CA ILE A 156 8.16 -2.34 7.49
C ILE A 156 9.55 -1.92 6.96
N PHE A 157 10.22 -0.95 7.61
CA PHE A 157 11.57 -0.56 7.24
C PHE A 157 12.55 -1.75 7.26
N ASN A 158 12.39 -2.67 8.21
CA ASN A 158 13.22 -3.86 8.29
C ASN A 158 13.06 -4.82 7.09
N LEU A 159 11.95 -4.73 6.36
CA LEU A 159 11.71 -5.48 5.12
C LEU A 159 12.43 -4.87 3.90
N VAL A 160 12.84 -3.60 3.97
CA VAL A 160 13.57 -2.95 2.89
C VAL A 160 15.03 -3.44 2.91
N ALA A 161 15.56 -3.88 1.79
CA ALA A 161 16.96 -4.26 1.65
C ALA A 161 17.90 -3.03 1.78
N PRO A 162 19.20 -3.21 2.11
CA PRO A 162 20.18 -2.14 1.94
C PRO A 162 20.13 -1.59 0.50
N ASP A 163 20.26 -0.28 0.33
CA ASP A 163 20.06 0.46 -0.93
C ASP A 163 18.66 0.31 -1.57
N GLY A 164 17.74 -0.40 -0.92
CA GLY A 164 16.37 -0.58 -1.38
C GLY A 164 15.50 0.66 -1.20
N TRP A 165 14.34 0.67 -1.84
CA TRP A 165 13.38 1.76 -1.80
C TRP A 165 12.11 1.39 -1.05
N PHE A 166 11.56 2.37 -0.37
CA PHE A 166 10.25 2.34 0.24
C PHE A 166 9.34 3.39 -0.39
N VAL A 167 8.13 3.01 -0.76
CA VAL A 167 7.08 3.90 -1.31
C VAL A 167 5.81 3.66 -0.53
N MET A 168 5.16 4.73 -0.06
CA MET A 168 3.95 4.60 0.75
C MET A 168 2.92 5.68 0.48
N SER A 169 1.68 5.42 0.89
CA SER A 169 0.67 6.44 1.17
C SER A 169 0.05 6.26 2.54
N ALA A 170 -0.52 7.34 3.07
CA ALA A 170 -1.31 7.37 4.29
C ALA A 170 -2.44 8.40 4.17
N LEU A 171 -3.50 8.23 4.95
CA LEU A 171 -4.56 9.23 5.10
C LEU A 171 -4.04 10.40 5.94
N GLU A 172 -4.15 11.65 5.44
CA GLU A 172 -3.69 12.82 6.20
C GLU A 172 -4.68 13.17 7.31
N LYS A 173 -4.19 13.12 8.58
CA LYS A 173 -4.95 13.52 9.79
C LYS A 173 -6.28 12.80 9.99
N ALA A 174 -6.48 11.65 9.33
CA ALA A 174 -7.67 10.86 9.50
C ALA A 174 -7.65 10.13 10.85
N LYS A 175 -8.76 10.18 11.56
CA LYS A 175 -8.98 9.42 12.81
C LYS A 175 -9.66 8.08 12.55
N SER A 176 -10.32 7.99 11.44
CA SER A 176 -11.04 6.79 11.00
C SER A 176 -11.31 6.85 9.51
N TYR A 177 -11.63 5.72 8.93
CA TYR A 177 -12.16 5.59 7.58
C TYR A 177 -13.36 4.63 7.59
N LYS A 178 -14.22 4.72 6.60
CA LYS A 178 -15.43 3.90 6.50
C LYS A 178 -15.26 2.73 5.55
N VAL A 179 -15.90 1.62 5.85
CA VAL A 179 -16.13 0.51 4.93
C VAL A 179 -17.59 0.08 5.06
N GLY A 180 -18.37 0.37 4.06
CA GLY A 180 -19.82 0.23 4.15
C GLY A 180 -20.41 1.08 5.27
N SER A 181 -21.02 0.46 6.25
CA SER A 181 -21.58 1.14 7.45
C SER A 181 -20.65 1.15 8.66
N LEU A 182 -19.45 0.60 8.55
CA LEU A 182 -18.50 0.45 9.65
C LEU A 182 -17.41 1.51 9.59
N ASN A 183 -16.98 1.98 10.76
CA ASN A 183 -15.80 2.83 10.90
C ASN A 183 -14.62 2.00 11.40
N PHE A 184 -13.50 2.13 10.71
CA PHE A 184 -12.20 1.59 11.10
C PHE A 184 -11.28 2.72 11.54
N PRO A 185 -10.31 2.46 12.42
CA PRO A 185 -9.44 3.51 12.94
C PRO A 185 -8.40 3.95 11.92
N SER A 186 -7.89 5.15 12.13
CA SER A 186 -6.65 5.63 11.52
C SER A 186 -5.80 6.35 12.56
N ALA A 187 -4.48 6.35 12.38
CA ALA A 187 -3.51 6.84 13.36
C ALA A 187 -3.36 8.37 13.41
N GLU A 188 -4.18 9.11 12.68
CA GLU A 188 -4.17 10.58 12.63
C GLU A 188 -2.78 11.16 12.29
N VAL A 189 -2.07 10.52 11.35
CA VAL A 189 -0.73 10.93 10.94
C VAL A 189 -0.76 12.15 10.01
N ASN A 190 0.31 12.93 10.01
CA ASN A 190 0.49 14.08 9.14
C ASN A 190 1.89 14.05 8.47
N GLU A 191 2.15 15.01 7.58
CA GLU A 191 3.42 15.12 6.86
C GLU A 191 4.65 15.10 7.78
N ARG A 192 4.57 15.80 8.92
CA ARG A 192 5.67 15.88 9.88
C ARG A 192 5.94 14.52 10.52
N ASP A 193 4.89 13.79 10.90
CA ASP A 193 5.02 12.45 11.50
C ASP A 193 5.74 11.50 10.53
N VAL A 194 5.38 11.52 9.22
CA VAL A 194 6.04 10.70 8.19
C VAL A 194 7.49 11.12 8.02
N LYS A 195 7.78 12.41 7.98
CA LYS A 195 9.15 12.94 7.88
C LYS A 195 10.01 12.52 9.06
N ASP A 196 9.50 12.73 10.27
CA ASP A 196 10.22 12.42 11.51
C ASP A 196 10.51 10.91 11.59
N VAL A 197 9.54 10.05 11.26
CA VAL A 197 9.73 8.59 11.23
C VAL A 197 10.77 8.17 10.19
N PHE A 198 10.74 8.73 8.97
CA PHE A 198 11.74 8.40 7.95
C PHE A 198 13.15 8.80 8.37
N GLN A 199 13.31 9.96 9.01
CA GLN A 199 14.58 10.43 9.53
C GLN A 199 15.08 9.55 10.69
N ASN A 200 14.21 9.23 11.65
CA ASN A 200 14.53 8.40 12.81
C ASN A 200 14.90 6.96 12.42
N LEU A 201 14.29 6.41 11.38
CA LEU A 201 14.61 5.09 10.84
C LEU A 201 15.91 5.09 10.02
N GLY A 202 16.46 6.27 9.69
CA GLY A 202 17.74 6.40 9.00
C GLY A 202 17.69 6.27 7.49
N PHE A 203 16.55 6.57 6.84
CA PHE A 203 16.51 6.69 5.39
C PHE A 203 17.47 7.79 4.88
N LYS A 204 18.06 7.64 3.69
CA LYS A 204 18.92 8.64 3.05
C LYS A 204 18.16 9.95 2.89
N GLN A 205 18.64 11.02 3.54
CA GLN A 205 17.94 12.30 3.64
C GLN A 205 17.65 12.95 2.27
N ASP A 206 18.56 12.81 1.34
CA ASP A 206 18.45 13.34 -0.04
C ASP A 206 17.47 12.55 -0.92
N SER A 207 17.09 11.35 -0.48
CA SER A 207 16.11 10.49 -1.18
C SER A 207 14.67 10.69 -0.70
N ILE A 208 14.47 11.33 0.46
CA ILE A 208 13.14 11.51 1.05
C ILE A 208 12.35 12.52 0.22
N VAL A 209 11.23 12.05 -0.31
CA VAL A 209 10.24 12.88 -0.99
C VAL A 209 8.90 12.63 -0.35
N ILE A 210 8.24 13.69 0.13
CA ILE A 210 6.91 13.63 0.73
C ILE A 210 6.04 14.66 0.01
N LYS A 211 4.84 14.25 -0.38
CA LYS A 211 3.80 15.12 -0.96
C LYS A 211 2.53 14.95 -0.15
N VAL A 212 1.91 16.06 0.22
CA VAL A 212 0.54 16.10 0.76
C VAL A 212 -0.37 16.58 -0.35
N VAL A 213 -1.42 15.83 -0.61
CA VAL A 213 -2.38 16.12 -1.67
C VAL A 213 -3.77 16.25 -1.04
N PRO A 214 -4.41 17.42 -1.14
CA PRO A 214 -5.80 17.58 -0.76
C PRO A 214 -6.70 16.71 -1.66
N ILE A 215 -7.68 16.04 -1.04
CA ILE A 215 -8.64 15.18 -1.74
C ILE A 215 -10.05 15.62 -1.38
N SER A 216 -10.88 15.82 -2.40
CA SER A 216 -12.27 16.25 -2.23
C SER A 216 -13.26 15.08 -2.17
N THR A 217 -12.96 14.01 -2.88
CA THR A 217 -13.85 12.85 -3.08
C THR A 217 -14.24 12.16 -1.78
N TRP A 218 -13.31 12.04 -0.82
CA TRP A 218 -13.50 11.26 0.41
C TRP A 218 -13.72 12.09 1.67
N LYS A 219 -14.00 13.39 1.53
CA LYS A 219 -14.17 14.30 2.66
C LYS A 219 -15.24 13.84 3.65
N ASP A 220 -16.34 13.31 3.17
CA ASP A 220 -17.44 12.79 3.99
C ASP A 220 -17.10 11.41 4.62
N GLU A 221 -16.01 10.78 4.18
CA GLU A 221 -15.53 9.50 4.69
C GLU A 221 -14.52 9.64 5.85
N GLY A 222 -14.14 10.88 6.19
CA GLY A 222 -13.32 11.17 7.36
C GLY A 222 -11.91 11.68 7.08
N PHE A 223 -11.56 11.90 5.81
CA PHE A 223 -10.30 12.51 5.41
C PHE A 223 -10.45 13.42 4.20
N ASP A 224 -9.63 14.47 4.16
CA ASP A 224 -9.61 15.47 3.08
C ASP A 224 -8.22 15.65 2.46
N GLY A 225 -7.33 14.70 2.70
CA GLY A 225 -5.98 14.69 2.15
C GLY A 225 -5.30 13.34 2.31
N ILE A 226 -4.29 13.14 1.48
CA ILE A 226 -3.39 11.99 1.55
C ILE A 226 -1.95 12.45 1.60
N ILE A 227 -1.11 11.62 2.20
CA ILE A 227 0.34 11.75 2.20
C ILE A 227 0.88 10.66 1.28
N ILE A 228 1.72 11.03 0.33
CA ILE A 228 2.44 10.08 -0.51
C ILE A 228 3.93 10.32 -0.30
N ALA A 229 4.69 9.26 -0.03
CA ALA A 229 6.10 9.41 0.28
C ALA A 229 6.95 8.28 -0.31
N ARG A 230 8.24 8.59 -0.51
CA ARG A 230 9.27 7.61 -0.84
C ARG A 230 10.59 7.95 -0.18
N ALA A 231 11.39 6.93 0.08
CA ALA A 231 12.75 7.09 0.57
C ALA A 231 13.60 5.86 0.27
N GLN A 232 14.92 6.04 0.22
CA GLN A 232 15.89 4.97 0.01
C GLN A 232 16.55 4.60 1.35
N ARG A 233 16.64 3.32 1.64
CA ARG A 233 17.43 2.80 2.74
C ARG A 233 18.94 2.90 2.42
N PRO A 234 19.83 3.31 3.36
CA PRO A 234 21.26 3.27 3.17
C PRO A 234 21.80 1.85 3.02
#